data_a0c145291917ed9b3ac53dab0dcf8d1c
#
_entry.id   a0c145291917ed9b3ac53dab0dcf8d1c
#
_cell.length_a   1.000
_cell.length_b   1.000
_cell.length_c   1.000
_cell.angle_alpha   90.00
_cell.angle_beta   90.00
_cell.angle_gamma   90.00
#
_symmetry.space_group_name_H-M   'P 1'
#
loop_
_entity.id
_entity.type
_entity.pdbx_description
1 polymer ?
#
loop_
_entity_poly.entity_id
_entity_poly.type
_entity_poly.pdbx_seq_one_letter_code
_entity_poly.pdbx_strand_id
1 'polypeptide(L)'
;MTSEELSYSDFLEEIIAAIQAGDTDSEMAFKSELKTNFKVTDDQINSALFKRFSVSKITPITPEHEWVDIKKVAPLSYLMDGWMLKGDICLTYGQAGSGKTTYALWKAYNYAKGKNILDRSTGCEAGKTLFIATDSGLGALRASMDQLGIEDDDPVISGLEQKIFIWGFDPKQGHDAWAADINGVIKLEKFIKTQGISNIVIDSAKSVSSRGGWSYLDNQSVRTLLQYLREGICQSQGCHLEFL
;
A
#
# COMPACT_ATOMS: atom_id res chain seq x y z
N MET A 1 -23.23 3.23 -38.18
CA MET A 1 -22.24 2.46 -37.40
C MET A 1 -22.99 1.93 -36.19
N THR A 2 -23.23 0.62 -36.15
CA THR A 2 -23.85 -0.06 -35.00
C THR A 2 -22.86 0.03 -33.84
N SER A 3 -23.26 0.66 -32.73
CA SER A 3 -22.53 0.60 -31.49
C SER A 3 -22.51 -0.89 -31.09
N GLU A 4 -21.36 -1.54 -31.20
CA GLU A 4 -21.17 -2.84 -30.55
C GLU A 4 -21.44 -2.62 -29.06
N GLU A 5 -22.38 -3.37 -28.50
CA GLU A 5 -22.62 -3.35 -27.06
C GLU A 5 -21.37 -3.89 -26.39
N LEU A 6 -20.69 -3.03 -25.61
CA LEU A 6 -19.53 -3.42 -24.83
C LEU A 6 -19.90 -4.54 -23.83
N SER A 7 -19.08 -5.56 -23.75
CA SER A 7 -19.23 -6.59 -22.76
C SER A 7 -18.87 -6.06 -21.36
N TYR A 8 -19.28 -6.77 -20.31
CA TYR A 8 -18.86 -6.45 -18.94
C TYR A 8 -17.34 -6.34 -18.78
N SER A 9 -16.61 -7.21 -19.47
CA SER A 9 -15.14 -7.21 -19.48
C SER A 9 -14.57 -5.97 -20.14
N ASP A 10 -15.14 -5.52 -21.24
CA ASP A 10 -14.67 -4.36 -21.98
C ASP A 10 -14.88 -3.08 -21.16
N PHE A 11 -16.03 -2.95 -20.48
CA PHE A 11 -16.26 -1.83 -19.55
C PHE A 11 -15.23 -1.76 -18.43
N LEU A 12 -14.83 -2.91 -17.85
CA LEU A 12 -13.78 -2.93 -16.82
C LEU A 12 -12.43 -2.47 -17.37
N GLU A 13 -12.08 -2.82 -18.60
CA GLU A 13 -10.84 -2.37 -19.26
C GLU A 13 -10.85 -0.87 -19.52
N GLU A 14 -11.94 -0.34 -20.03
CA GLU A 14 -12.09 1.10 -20.27
C GLU A 14 -12.02 1.91 -18.95
N ILE A 15 -12.66 1.42 -17.88
CA ILE A 15 -12.56 2.06 -16.55
C ILE A 15 -11.10 2.04 -16.05
N ILE A 16 -10.40 0.91 -16.19
CA ILE A 16 -8.99 0.82 -15.78
C ILE A 16 -8.13 1.79 -16.59
N ALA A 17 -8.36 1.89 -17.88
CA ALA A 17 -7.63 2.82 -18.76
C ALA A 17 -7.89 4.29 -18.36
N ALA A 18 -9.16 4.66 -18.11
CA ALA A 18 -9.53 5.99 -17.65
C ALA A 18 -8.85 6.35 -16.31
N ILE A 19 -8.86 5.44 -15.34
CA ILE A 19 -8.18 5.62 -14.05
C ILE A 19 -6.67 5.83 -14.25
N GLN A 20 -6.03 5.03 -15.10
CA GLN A 20 -4.60 5.15 -15.37
C GLN A 20 -4.24 6.47 -16.06
N ALA A 21 -5.13 6.97 -16.92
CA ALA A 21 -5.01 8.26 -17.58
C ALA A 21 -5.31 9.45 -16.64
N GLY A 22 -5.99 9.22 -15.51
CA GLY A 22 -6.50 10.26 -14.61
C GLY A 22 -7.75 10.96 -15.16
N ASP A 23 -8.47 10.32 -16.08
CA ASP A 23 -9.70 10.83 -16.69
C ASP A 23 -10.92 10.45 -15.84
N THR A 24 -11.22 11.31 -14.87
CA THR A 24 -12.33 11.09 -13.92
C THR A 24 -13.70 11.11 -14.60
N ASP A 25 -13.86 11.90 -15.65
CA ASP A 25 -15.16 12.02 -16.34
C ASP A 25 -15.49 10.71 -17.08
N SER A 26 -14.54 10.18 -17.83
CA SER A 26 -14.68 8.87 -18.49
C SER A 26 -14.83 7.72 -17.48
N GLU A 27 -14.08 7.71 -16.37
CA GLU A 27 -14.25 6.73 -15.30
C GLU A 27 -15.68 6.71 -14.75
N MET A 28 -16.23 7.89 -14.43
CA MET A 28 -17.59 8.01 -13.91
C MET A 28 -18.65 7.60 -14.93
N ALA A 29 -18.49 7.98 -16.19
CA ALA A 29 -19.40 7.62 -17.27
C ALA A 29 -19.46 6.10 -17.46
N PHE A 30 -18.32 5.43 -17.62
CA PHE A 30 -18.26 3.98 -17.79
C PHE A 30 -18.78 3.21 -16.56
N LYS A 31 -18.52 3.68 -15.35
CA LYS A 31 -19.09 3.08 -14.12
C LYS A 31 -20.61 3.20 -14.08
N SER A 32 -21.17 4.35 -14.50
CA SER A 32 -22.60 4.57 -14.57
C SER A 32 -23.28 3.66 -15.60
N GLU A 33 -22.70 3.52 -16.78
CA GLU A 33 -23.19 2.63 -17.82
C GLU A 33 -23.11 1.16 -17.40
N LEU A 34 -22.01 0.75 -16.78
CA LEU A 34 -21.83 -0.61 -16.26
C LEU A 34 -22.91 -0.96 -15.23
N LYS A 35 -23.21 -0.05 -14.29
CA LYS A 35 -24.31 -0.23 -13.32
C LYS A 35 -25.67 -0.41 -13.99
N THR A 36 -25.93 0.41 -15.01
CA THR A 36 -27.20 0.40 -15.72
C THR A 36 -27.38 -0.90 -16.51
N ASN A 37 -26.36 -1.30 -17.26
CA ASN A 37 -26.43 -2.43 -18.19
C ASN A 37 -26.40 -3.79 -17.47
N PHE A 38 -25.61 -3.90 -16.38
CA PHE A 38 -25.36 -5.17 -15.69
C PHE A 38 -25.98 -5.25 -14.29
N LYS A 39 -26.62 -4.21 -13.80
CA LYS A 39 -27.28 -4.13 -12.47
C LYS A 39 -26.33 -4.47 -11.31
N VAL A 40 -25.10 -4.00 -11.39
CA VAL A 40 -24.06 -4.21 -10.38
C VAL A 40 -23.92 -3.02 -9.45
N THR A 41 -23.42 -3.26 -8.23
CA THR A 41 -23.14 -2.23 -7.22
C THR A 41 -21.71 -1.69 -7.37
N ASP A 42 -21.43 -0.53 -6.77
CA ASP A 42 -20.07 0.04 -6.74
C ASP A 42 -19.04 -0.92 -6.13
N ASP A 43 -19.40 -1.63 -5.07
CA ASP A 43 -18.51 -2.59 -4.42
C ASP A 43 -18.17 -3.76 -5.35
N GLN A 44 -19.16 -4.25 -6.11
CA GLN A 44 -18.94 -5.30 -7.11
C GLN A 44 -18.04 -4.82 -8.24
N ILE A 45 -18.24 -3.59 -8.72
CA ILE A 45 -17.39 -2.96 -9.74
C ILE A 45 -15.96 -2.81 -9.21
N ASN A 46 -15.78 -2.21 -8.04
CA ASN A 46 -14.46 -1.98 -7.45
C ASN A 46 -13.70 -3.29 -7.20
N SER A 47 -14.39 -4.32 -6.72
CA SER A 47 -13.80 -5.65 -6.52
C SER A 47 -13.38 -6.29 -7.85
N ALA A 48 -14.22 -6.18 -8.89
CA ALA A 48 -13.92 -6.72 -10.22
C ALA A 48 -12.74 -5.97 -10.88
N LEU A 49 -12.73 -4.64 -10.80
CA LEU A 49 -11.65 -3.80 -11.31
C LEU A 49 -10.32 -4.16 -10.65
N PHE A 50 -10.30 -4.25 -9.32
CA PHE A 50 -9.08 -4.59 -8.60
C PHE A 50 -8.60 -6.01 -8.96
N LYS A 51 -9.49 -6.99 -9.00
CA LYS A 51 -9.14 -8.36 -9.38
C LYS A 51 -8.51 -8.40 -10.78
N ARG A 52 -9.09 -7.71 -11.75
CA ARG A 52 -8.57 -7.67 -13.12
C ARG A 52 -7.22 -6.95 -13.19
N PHE A 53 -7.11 -5.80 -12.56
CA PHE A 53 -5.87 -5.03 -12.49
C PHE A 53 -4.75 -5.81 -11.79
N SER A 54 -5.04 -6.47 -10.67
CA SER A 54 -4.04 -7.23 -9.92
C SER A 54 -3.56 -8.48 -10.66
N VAL A 55 -4.47 -9.21 -11.32
CA VAL A 55 -4.10 -10.43 -12.07
C VAL A 55 -3.11 -10.12 -13.20
N SER A 56 -3.21 -8.95 -13.84
CA SER A 56 -2.25 -8.55 -14.88
C SER A 56 -0.82 -8.33 -14.36
N LYS A 57 -0.65 -8.16 -13.04
CA LYS A 57 0.63 -7.85 -12.39
C LYS A 57 1.16 -8.98 -11.50
N ILE A 58 0.36 -10.03 -11.30
CA ILE A 58 0.75 -11.19 -10.50
C ILE A 58 1.24 -12.28 -11.45
N THR A 59 2.40 -12.85 -11.16
CA THR A 59 2.89 -14.02 -11.88
C THR A 59 1.98 -15.21 -11.58
N PRO A 60 1.37 -15.88 -12.59
CA PRO A 60 0.58 -17.07 -12.36
C PRO A 60 1.42 -18.13 -11.63
N ILE A 61 0.87 -18.67 -10.54
CA ILE A 61 1.49 -19.82 -9.88
C ILE A 61 1.29 -21.00 -10.83
N THR A 62 2.33 -21.37 -11.55
CA THR A 62 2.33 -22.62 -12.33
C THR A 62 2.39 -23.78 -11.35
N PRO A 63 1.56 -24.82 -11.52
CA PRO A 63 1.54 -25.96 -10.60
C PRO A 63 2.71 -26.92 -10.78
N GLU A 64 3.68 -26.58 -11.61
CA GLU A 64 4.89 -27.39 -11.78
C GLU A 64 5.79 -27.22 -10.56
N HIS A 65 5.73 -28.22 -9.69
CA HIS A 65 6.63 -28.36 -8.55
C HIS A 65 8.02 -28.76 -9.06
N GLU A 66 8.77 -27.80 -9.58
CA GLU A 66 10.20 -28.03 -9.76
C GLU A 66 10.89 -27.99 -8.39
N TRP A 67 11.73 -28.98 -8.17
CA TRP A 67 12.60 -28.97 -6.99
C TRP A 67 13.55 -27.79 -7.09
N VAL A 68 13.41 -26.85 -6.15
CA VAL A 68 14.28 -25.68 -6.09
C VAL A 68 15.60 -26.09 -5.46
N ASP A 69 16.69 -25.93 -6.19
CA ASP A 69 18.04 -26.07 -5.62
C ASP A 69 18.29 -24.87 -4.70
N ILE A 70 18.27 -25.13 -3.38
CA ILE A 70 18.43 -24.09 -2.35
C ILE A 70 19.74 -23.30 -2.53
N LYS A 71 20.76 -23.87 -3.16
CA LYS A 71 22.04 -23.17 -3.42
C LYS A 71 21.90 -22.09 -4.50
N LYS A 72 20.85 -22.16 -5.32
CA LYS A 72 20.55 -21.17 -6.37
C LYS A 72 19.61 -20.07 -5.86
N VAL A 73 19.04 -20.21 -4.67
CA VAL A 73 18.20 -19.19 -4.07
C VAL A 73 19.07 -18.02 -3.61
N ALA A 74 18.78 -16.82 -4.09
CA ALA A 74 19.49 -15.62 -3.67
C ALA A 74 19.35 -15.39 -2.15
N PRO A 75 20.38 -14.93 -1.45
CA PRO A 75 20.27 -14.54 -0.04
C PRO A 75 19.19 -13.46 0.16
N LEU A 76 18.56 -13.48 1.34
CA LEU A 76 17.63 -12.44 1.72
C LEU A 76 18.31 -11.06 1.73
N SER A 77 17.65 -10.07 1.16
CA SER A 77 18.11 -8.69 1.15
C SER A 77 17.27 -7.86 2.12
N TYR A 78 17.91 -7.07 2.96
CA TYR A 78 17.24 -6.24 3.96
C TYR A 78 17.43 -4.75 3.66
N LEU A 79 16.43 -3.94 3.99
CA LEU A 79 16.54 -2.49 4.08
C LEU A 79 17.11 -2.09 5.45
N MET A 80 16.69 -2.80 6.49
CA MET A 80 17.24 -2.73 7.84
C MET A 80 17.45 -4.16 8.33
N ASP A 81 18.71 -4.53 8.54
CA ASP A 81 19.09 -5.90 8.79
C ASP A 81 18.33 -6.56 9.95
N GLY A 82 17.73 -7.71 9.66
CA GLY A 82 16.93 -8.49 10.58
C GLY A 82 15.53 -7.92 10.89
N TRP A 83 15.14 -6.76 10.30
CA TRP A 83 13.86 -6.10 10.61
C TRP A 83 13.00 -5.80 9.41
N MET A 84 13.59 -5.35 8.32
CA MET A 84 12.84 -4.91 7.14
C MET A 84 13.36 -5.64 5.92
N LEU A 85 12.70 -6.75 5.58
CA LEU A 85 13.04 -7.55 4.42
C LEU A 85 12.60 -6.83 3.14
N LYS A 86 13.53 -6.65 2.21
CA LYS A 86 13.27 -6.02 0.92
C LYS A 86 12.37 -6.92 0.06
N GLY A 87 11.34 -6.33 -0.52
CA GLY A 87 10.41 -7.04 -1.39
C GLY A 87 9.36 -7.88 -0.65
N ASP A 88 9.15 -7.64 0.65
CA ASP A 88 8.21 -8.44 1.43
C ASP A 88 7.26 -7.60 2.29
N ILE A 89 6.25 -8.27 2.82
CA ILE A 89 5.22 -7.71 3.69
C ILE A 89 5.37 -8.30 5.08
N CYS A 90 5.25 -7.47 6.11
CA CYS A 90 5.12 -7.92 7.49
C CYS A 90 3.84 -7.41 8.15
N LEU A 91 3.43 -8.08 9.22
CA LEU A 91 2.30 -7.69 10.05
C LEU A 91 2.79 -7.54 11.49
N THR A 92 2.67 -6.32 12.02
CA THR A 92 2.87 -6.03 13.44
C THR A 92 1.52 -6.05 14.14
N TYR A 93 1.33 -7.06 14.98
CA TYR A 93 0.05 -7.28 15.62
C TYR A 93 0.15 -7.14 17.14
N GLY A 94 -0.96 -6.70 17.78
CA GLY A 94 -1.05 -6.54 19.23
C GLY A 94 -2.36 -5.87 19.63
N GLN A 95 -2.64 -5.82 20.94
CA GLN A 95 -3.85 -5.19 21.47
C GLN A 95 -3.90 -3.69 21.15
N ALA A 96 -5.11 -3.12 21.14
CA ALA A 96 -5.28 -1.67 21.04
C ALA A 96 -4.52 -0.99 22.18
N GLY A 97 -3.85 0.13 21.89
CA GLY A 97 -3.05 0.85 22.88
C GLY A 97 -1.69 0.23 23.26
N SER A 98 -1.26 -0.86 22.62
CA SER A 98 0.04 -1.51 22.88
C SER A 98 1.26 -0.77 22.30
N GLY A 99 1.07 0.40 21.68
CA GLY A 99 2.17 1.20 21.14
C GLY A 99 2.65 0.80 19.75
N LYS A 100 1.85 0.05 18.96
CA LYS A 100 2.22 -0.36 17.59
C LYS A 100 2.60 0.82 16.69
N THR A 101 1.76 1.84 16.65
CA THR A 101 1.99 3.07 15.87
C THR A 101 3.28 3.77 16.30
N THR A 102 3.50 3.94 17.59
CA THR A 102 4.72 4.55 18.15
C THR A 102 5.96 3.72 17.81
N TYR A 103 5.87 2.39 17.91
CA TYR A 103 6.96 1.48 17.54
C TYR A 103 7.29 1.54 16.04
N ALA A 104 6.28 1.51 15.17
CA ALA A 104 6.47 1.59 13.72
C ALA A 104 7.06 2.95 13.31
N LEU A 105 6.60 4.04 13.94
CA LEU A 105 7.16 5.37 13.71
C LEU A 105 8.61 5.47 14.18
N TRP A 106 8.93 4.94 15.37
CA TRP A 106 10.30 4.87 15.87
C TRP A 106 11.23 4.08 14.94
N LYS A 107 10.76 2.97 14.41
CA LYS A 107 11.50 2.17 13.42
C LYS A 107 11.71 2.95 12.11
N ALA A 108 10.65 3.59 11.58
CA ALA A 108 10.73 4.43 10.39
C ALA A 108 11.71 5.61 10.56
N TYR A 109 11.69 6.24 11.72
CA TYR A 109 12.59 7.35 12.06
C TYR A 109 14.06 6.93 12.12
N ASN A 110 14.36 5.78 12.74
CA ASN A 110 15.71 5.25 12.76
C ASN A 110 16.18 4.85 11.34
N TYR A 111 15.29 4.23 10.55
CA TYR A 111 15.57 3.91 9.16
C TYR A 111 15.88 5.15 8.33
N ALA A 112 15.10 6.22 8.47
CA ALA A 112 15.34 7.48 7.79
C ALA A 112 16.71 8.12 8.15
N LYS A 113 17.19 7.88 9.36
CA LYS A 113 18.52 8.32 9.85
C LYS A 113 19.66 7.34 9.54
N GLY A 114 19.40 6.21 8.88
CA GLY A 114 20.39 5.17 8.62
C GLY A 114 20.88 4.47 9.90
N LYS A 115 20.04 4.45 10.94
CA LYS A 115 20.34 3.81 12.22
C LYS A 115 19.61 2.49 12.31
N ASN A 116 20.34 1.42 12.65
CA ASN A 116 19.69 0.16 12.99
C ASN A 116 19.05 0.26 14.39
N ILE A 117 18.03 -0.55 14.63
CA ILE A 117 17.37 -0.65 15.92
C ILE A 117 17.99 -1.75 16.77
N LEU A 118 17.96 -1.58 18.12
CA LEU A 118 18.47 -2.54 19.10
C LEU A 118 19.96 -2.88 18.93
N ASP A 119 20.80 -1.87 18.70
CA ASP A 119 22.28 -1.99 18.66
C ASP A 119 22.84 -3.09 17.73
N ARG A 120 22.06 -3.51 16.74
CA ARG A 120 22.57 -4.37 15.69
C ARG A 120 23.49 -3.57 14.78
N SER A 121 24.76 -3.95 14.75
CA SER A 121 25.84 -3.21 14.11
C SER A 121 25.87 -3.29 12.58
N THR A 122 24.96 -4.02 11.94
CA THR A 122 25.01 -4.29 10.52
C THR A 122 24.04 -3.40 9.72
N GLY A 123 24.54 -2.86 8.68
CA GLY A 123 24.00 -2.10 7.57
C GLY A 123 22.52 -1.70 7.60
N CYS A 124 22.26 -0.43 7.89
CA CYS A 124 21.03 0.22 7.52
C CYS A 124 21.39 1.41 6.63
N GLU A 125 21.04 1.33 5.35
CA GLU A 125 21.10 2.52 4.49
C GLU A 125 19.90 3.38 4.78
N ALA A 126 20.12 4.69 4.95
CA ALA A 126 19.03 5.64 5.17
C ALA A 126 18.07 5.64 3.99
N GLY A 127 16.80 5.41 4.26
CA GLY A 127 15.77 5.35 3.24
C GLY A 127 14.54 6.18 3.56
N LYS A 128 13.59 6.19 2.63
CA LYS A 128 12.35 6.96 2.74
C LYS A 128 11.17 6.07 3.13
N THR A 129 10.36 6.55 4.05
CA THR A 129 9.16 5.87 4.53
C THR A 129 7.91 6.66 4.16
N LEU A 130 6.89 5.97 3.66
CA LEU A 130 5.52 6.46 3.59
C LEU A 130 4.72 5.84 4.74
N PHE A 131 4.19 6.69 5.62
CA PHE A 131 3.31 6.30 6.72
C PHE A 131 1.86 6.63 6.35
N ILE A 132 1.01 5.63 6.24
CA ILE A 132 -0.41 5.78 5.86
C ILE A 132 -1.26 5.56 7.11
N ALA A 133 -1.73 6.67 7.71
CA ALA A 133 -2.56 6.67 8.92
C ALA A 133 -4.05 6.72 8.53
N THR A 134 -4.74 5.59 8.61
CA THR A 134 -6.15 5.47 8.18
C THR A 134 -7.14 5.26 9.32
N ASP A 135 -6.69 4.84 10.50
CA ASP A 135 -7.57 4.46 11.61
C ASP A 135 -7.65 5.55 12.69
N SER A 136 -6.54 5.87 13.31
CA SER A 136 -6.50 6.78 14.46
C SER A 136 -6.35 8.27 14.10
N GLY A 137 -6.24 8.56 12.80
CA GLY A 137 -6.03 9.92 12.30
C GLY A 137 -4.66 10.51 12.65
N LEU A 138 -4.41 11.72 12.15
CA LEU A 138 -3.13 12.41 12.32
C LEU A 138 -2.81 12.76 13.78
N GLY A 139 -3.84 12.91 14.61
CA GLY A 139 -3.65 13.25 16.04
C GLY A 139 -2.93 12.18 16.85
N ALA A 140 -3.22 10.90 16.60
CA ALA A 140 -2.53 9.80 17.29
C ALA A 140 -1.08 9.65 16.82
N LEU A 141 -0.85 9.86 15.50
CA LEU A 141 0.51 9.88 14.97
C LEU A 141 1.32 11.02 15.56
N ARG A 142 0.72 12.22 15.70
CA ARG A 142 1.33 13.37 16.36
C ARG A 142 1.72 13.06 17.80
N ALA A 143 0.80 12.49 18.58
CA ALA A 143 1.09 12.09 19.97
C ALA A 143 2.26 11.07 20.04
N SER A 144 2.38 10.18 19.04
CA SER A 144 3.52 9.26 18.95
C SER A 144 4.83 9.99 18.61
N MET A 145 4.80 11.02 17.76
CA MET A 145 5.98 11.88 17.50
C MET A 145 6.44 12.59 18.77
N ASP A 146 5.51 13.20 19.51
CA ASP A 146 5.79 13.89 20.76
C ASP A 146 6.42 12.94 21.80
N GLN A 147 5.91 11.70 21.94
CA GLN A 147 6.47 10.68 22.83
C GLN A 147 7.89 10.27 22.44
N LEU A 148 8.23 10.33 21.17
CA LEU A 148 9.55 9.98 20.64
C LEU A 148 10.52 11.19 20.63
N GLY A 149 10.06 12.39 21.02
CA GLY A 149 10.83 13.62 20.93
C GLY A 149 11.16 14.03 19.49
N ILE A 150 10.26 13.73 18.56
CA ILE A 150 10.40 14.11 17.15
C ILE A 150 9.68 15.45 16.96
N GLU A 151 10.46 16.50 16.69
CA GLU A 151 9.94 17.85 16.49
C GLU A 151 9.40 18.07 15.07
N ASP A 152 8.51 19.05 14.88
CA ASP A 152 7.87 19.34 13.59
C ASP A 152 8.84 19.82 12.53
N ASP A 153 9.92 20.46 12.94
CA ASP A 153 10.99 20.97 12.10
C ASP A 153 12.16 19.98 11.92
N ASP A 154 12.06 18.76 12.46
CA ASP A 154 13.05 17.72 12.21
C ASP A 154 13.20 17.51 10.70
N PRO A 155 14.41 17.64 10.13
CA PRO A 155 14.62 17.56 8.69
C PRO A 155 14.20 16.22 8.06
N VAL A 156 14.07 15.17 8.87
CA VAL A 156 13.56 13.86 8.41
C VAL A 156 12.03 13.90 8.17
N ILE A 157 11.30 14.77 8.88
CA ILE A 157 9.84 14.91 8.79
C ILE A 157 9.46 16.01 7.79
N SER A 158 10.25 17.07 7.70
CA SER A 158 9.90 18.26 6.93
C SER A 158 11.10 18.83 6.15
N GLY A 159 10.83 19.67 5.15
CA GLY A 159 11.85 20.37 4.38
C GLY A 159 12.48 19.56 3.24
N LEU A 160 13.65 20.00 2.78
CA LEU A 160 14.33 19.43 1.60
C LEU A 160 14.90 18.02 1.84
N GLU A 161 15.17 17.68 3.08
CA GLU A 161 15.73 16.38 3.47
C GLU A 161 14.65 15.39 3.96
N GLN A 162 13.37 15.72 3.74
CA GLN A 162 12.25 14.90 4.18
C GLN A 162 12.39 13.46 3.70
N LYS A 163 12.32 12.53 4.65
CA LYS A 163 12.38 11.08 4.42
C LYS A 163 11.16 10.33 4.96
N ILE A 164 10.34 10.97 5.79
CA ILE A 164 9.07 10.41 6.28
C ILE A 164 7.94 11.23 5.69
N PHE A 165 7.14 10.58 4.85
CA PHE A 165 5.95 11.13 4.23
C PHE A 165 4.73 10.57 4.93
N ILE A 166 3.72 11.41 5.20
CA ILE A 166 2.53 11.01 5.94
C ILE A 166 1.31 11.22 5.04
N TRP A 167 0.56 10.14 4.82
CA TRP A 167 -0.79 10.19 4.29
C TRP A 167 -1.75 9.91 5.44
N GLY A 168 -2.58 10.87 5.78
CA GLY A 168 -3.49 10.75 6.91
C GLY A 168 -4.88 11.26 6.58
N PHE A 169 -5.83 10.81 7.38
CA PHE A 169 -7.19 11.32 7.36
C PHE A 169 -7.26 12.61 8.17
N ASP A 170 -7.55 13.72 7.52
CA ASP A 170 -7.89 15.00 8.17
C ASP A 170 -9.17 15.57 7.56
N PRO A 171 -10.33 15.33 8.22
CA PRO A 171 -11.61 15.80 7.72
C PRO A 171 -11.71 17.33 7.71
N LYS A 172 -10.92 18.04 8.51
CA LYS A 172 -10.92 19.51 8.55
C LYS A 172 -10.22 20.12 7.34
N GLN A 173 -9.28 19.40 6.76
CA GLN A 173 -8.56 19.83 5.56
C GLN A 173 -9.08 19.18 4.27
N GLY A 174 -10.16 18.40 4.36
CA GLY A 174 -10.72 17.69 3.22
C GLY A 174 -9.83 16.55 2.68
N HIS A 175 -8.90 16.05 3.51
CA HIS A 175 -8.08 14.91 3.14
C HIS A 175 -8.81 13.60 3.45
N ASP A 176 -9.13 12.85 2.40
CA ASP A 176 -9.67 11.50 2.52
C ASP A 176 -8.59 10.51 2.94
N ALA A 177 -8.99 9.54 3.74
CA ALA A 177 -8.09 8.45 4.07
C ALA A 177 -7.83 7.59 2.84
N TRP A 178 -6.59 7.14 2.69
CA TRP A 178 -6.22 6.21 1.62
C TRP A 178 -7.02 4.90 1.74
N ALA A 179 -7.46 4.37 0.61
CA ALA A 179 -8.15 3.09 0.49
C ALA A 179 -7.35 2.16 -0.43
N ALA A 180 -7.39 0.86 -0.16
CA ALA A 180 -6.76 -0.15 -1.00
C ALA A 180 -7.65 -0.53 -2.19
N ASP A 181 -8.26 0.44 -2.86
CA ASP A 181 -8.93 0.28 -4.14
C ASP A 181 -7.95 0.49 -5.31
N ILE A 182 -8.44 0.36 -6.53
CA ILE A 182 -7.60 0.50 -7.72
C ILE A 182 -6.95 1.89 -7.82
N ASN A 183 -7.70 2.95 -7.51
CA ASN A 183 -7.21 4.33 -7.51
C ASN A 183 -6.11 4.53 -6.45
N GLY A 184 -6.36 4.01 -5.25
CA GLY A 184 -5.41 4.08 -4.14
C GLY A 184 -4.10 3.36 -4.44
N VAL A 185 -4.15 2.16 -5.04
CA VAL A 185 -2.93 1.41 -5.36
C VAL A 185 -2.15 2.02 -6.52
N ILE A 186 -2.82 2.57 -7.54
CA ILE A 186 -2.15 3.31 -8.64
C ILE A 186 -1.46 4.56 -8.09
N LYS A 187 -2.16 5.31 -7.22
CA LYS A 187 -1.59 6.48 -6.54
C LYS A 187 -0.38 6.10 -5.68
N LEU A 188 -0.47 4.99 -4.96
CA LEU A 188 0.63 4.46 -4.15
C LEU A 188 1.84 4.10 -5.00
N GLU A 189 1.65 3.32 -6.08
CA GLU A 189 2.75 2.97 -7.00
C GLU A 189 3.44 4.21 -7.58
N LYS A 190 2.66 5.18 -8.05
CA LYS A 190 3.20 6.43 -8.60
C LYS A 190 4.01 7.18 -7.55
N PHE A 191 3.51 7.27 -6.32
CA PHE A 191 4.18 7.96 -5.23
C PHE A 191 5.49 7.28 -4.84
N ILE A 192 5.48 5.95 -4.70
CA ILE A 192 6.68 5.16 -4.41
C ILE A 192 7.78 5.47 -5.44
N LYS A 193 7.45 5.39 -6.73
CA LYS A 193 8.40 5.66 -7.83
C LYS A 193 8.91 7.09 -7.82
N THR A 194 8.02 8.06 -7.65
CA THR A 194 8.36 9.49 -7.74
C THR A 194 9.22 9.95 -6.56
N GLN A 195 8.92 9.46 -5.36
CA GLN A 195 9.61 9.86 -4.14
C GLN A 195 10.76 8.92 -3.75
N GLY A 196 10.87 7.74 -4.38
CA GLY A 196 11.87 6.73 -4.02
C GLY A 196 11.58 6.13 -2.65
N ILE A 197 10.30 5.84 -2.36
CA ILE A 197 9.91 5.21 -1.09
C ILE A 197 10.41 3.77 -1.05
N SER A 198 11.08 3.41 0.01
CA SER A 198 11.59 2.05 0.25
C SER A 198 10.90 1.33 1.41
N ASN A 199 10.22 2.07 2.30
CA ASN A 199 9.44 1.49 3.39
C ASN A 199 8.03 2.08 3.40
N ILE A 200 7.02 1.25 3.63
CA ILE A 200 5.62 1.64 3.69
C ILE A 200 5.05 1.08 5.00
N VAL A 201 4.40 1.94 5.78
CA VAL A 201 3.67 1.55 6.99
C VAL A 201 2.20 1.89 6.79
N ILE A 202 1.31 0.94 7.02
CA ILE A 202 -0.14 1.11 6.90
C ILE A 202 -0.79 0.87 8.27
N ASP A 203 -1.32 1.91 8.87
CA ASP A 203 -2.02 1.88 10.16
C ASP A 203 -3.50 2.29 9.96
N SER A 204 -4.44 1.36 9.89
CA SER A 204 -4.35 -0.08 10.12
C SER A 204 -4.81 -0.89 8.89
N ALA A 205 -4.43 -2.17 8.86
CA ALA A 205 -4.86 -3.11 7.83
C ALA A 205 -6.39 -3.20 7.73
N LYS A 206 -7.11 -3.16 8.85
CA LYS A 206 -8.56 -3.23 8.91
C LYS A 206 -9.23 -2.03 8.23
N SER A 207 -8.78 -0.82 8.52
CA SER A 207 -9.35 0.41 7.93
C SER A 207 -9.17 0.47 6.42
N VAL A 208 -8.00 0.04 5.95
CA VAL A 208 -7.66 0.04 4.53
C VAL A 208 -8.51 -0.94 3.75
N SER A 209 -8.72 -2.15 4.26
CA SER A 209 -9.54 -3.17 3.61
C SER A 209 -11.02 -2.76 3.57
N SER A 210 -11.58 -2.25 4.66
CA SER A 210 -12.98 -1.85 4.71
C SER A 210 -13.31 -0.68 3.79
N ARG A 211 -12.40 0.29 3.63
CA ARG A 211 -12.56 1.44 2.73
C ARG A 211 -12.36 1.07 1.26
N GLY A 212 -11.54 0.07 0.97
CA GLY A 212 -11.32 -0.46 -0.38
C GLY A 212 -12.44 -1.37 -0.90
N GLY A 213 -13.52 -1.55 -0.12
CA GLY A 213 -14.60 -2.49 -0.49
C GLY A 213 -14.22 -3.96 -0.30
N TRP A 214 -13.14 -4.25 0.45
CA TRP A 214 -12.69 -5.60 0.74
C TRP A 214 -13.31 -6.11 2.02
N SER A 215 -13.97 -7.26 1.93
CA SER A 215 -14.38 -7.96 3.14
C SER A 215 -13.16 -8.66 3.75
N TYR A 216 -12.71 -8.22 4.92
CA TYR A 216 -11.68 -8.93 5.69
C TYR A 216 -12.17 -10.33 6.15
N LEU A 217 -13.47 -10.63 5.98
CA LEU A 217 -14.06 -11.96 6.20
C LEU A 217 -13.94 -12.84 4.95
N ASP A 218 -13.65 -12.26 3.79
CA ASP A 218 -13.40 -13.01 2.56
C ASP A 218 -11.90 -13.28 2.38
N ASN A 219 -11.49 -14.48 2.73
CA ASN A 219 -10.10 -14.92 2.62
C ASN A 219 -9.52 -14.76 1.20
N GLN A 220 -10.35 -14.89 0.16
CA GLN A 220 -9.88 -14.77 -1.22
C GLN A 220 -9.53 -13.32 -1.56
N SER A 221 -10.37 -12.37 -1.18
CA SER A 221 -10.13 -10.94 -1.38
C SER A 221 -8.86 -10.48 -0.64
N VAL A 222 -8.73 -10.84 0.64
CA VAL A 222 -7.54 -10.51 1.44
C VAL A 222 -6.28 -11.11 0.81
N ARG A 223 -6.35 -12.37 0.38
CA ARG A 223 -5.22 -13.05 -0.28
C ARG A 223 -4.80 -12.32 -1.56
N THR A 224 -5.75 -11.93 -2.41
CA THR A 224 -5.49 -11.20 -3.65
C THR A 224 -4.85 -9.84 -3.38
N LEU A 225 -5.35 -9.10 -2.38
CA LEU A 225 -4.76 -7.81 -1.98
C LEU A 225 -3.32 -7.98 -1.48
N LEU A 226 -3.08 -8.91 -0.57
CA LEU A 226 -1.74 -9.13 -0.01
C LEU A 226 -0.76 -9.61 -1.09
N GLN A 227 -1.19 -10.51 -1.99
CA GLN A 227 -0.37 -10.97 -3.09
C GLN A 227 -0.02 -9.81 -4.03
N TYR A 228 -1.00 -8.96 -4.38
CA TYR A 228 -0.74 -7.78 -5.21
C TYR A 228 0.25 -6.80 -4.53
N LEU A 229 0.05 -6.49 -3.25
CA LEU A 229 0.95 -5.60 -2.53
C LEU A 229 2.36 -6.18 -2.44
N ARG A 230 2.49 -7.49 -2.26
CA ARG A 230 3.78 -8.17 -2.22
C ARG A 230 4.47 -8.21 -3.58
N GLU A 231 3.84 -8.77 -4.60
CA GLU A 231 4.43 -9.00 -5.92
C GLU A 231 4.43 -7.73 -6.78
N GLY A 232 3.26 -7.07 -6.87
CA GLY A 232 3.07 -5.89 -7.71
C GLY A 232 3.72 -4.63 -7.16
N ILE A 233 3.86 -4.50 -5.84
CA ILE A 233 4.46 -3.32 -5.21
C ILE A 233 5.81 -3.64 -4.58
N CYS A 234 5.85 -4.49 -3.54
CA CYS A 234 7.08 -4.66 -2.76
C CYS A 234 8.21 -5.27 -3.57
N GLN A 235 7.97 -6.37 -4.27
CA GLN A 235 9.00 -7.04 -5.08
C GLN A 235 9.38 -6.22 -6.31
N SER A 236 8.38 -5.63 -7.00
CA SER A 236 8.62 -4.86 -8.22
C SER A 236 9.37 -3.55 -7.97
N GLN A 237 9.18 -2.91 -6.80
CA GLN A 237 9.81 -1.64 -6.42
C GLN A 237 10.99 -1.83 -5.44
N GLY A 238 11.20 -3.03 -4.93
CA GLY A 238 12.23 -3.32 -3.94
C GLY A 238 11.97 -2.65 -2.60
N CYS A 239 10.71 -2.44 -2.21
CA CYS A 239 10.35 -1.83 -0.93
C CYS A 239 9.86 -2.87 0.09
N HIS A 240 9.74 -2.45 1.34
CA HIS A 240 9.14 -3.18 2.45
C HIS A 240 7.77 -2.61 2.78
N LEU A 241 6.81 -3.43 3.17
CA LEU A 241 5.50 -2.98 3.61
C LEU A 241 5.15 -3.61 4.96
N GLU A 242 4.72 -2.78 5.90
CA GLU A 242 4.28 -3.19 7.23
C GLU A 242 2.83 -2.80 7.46
N PHE A 243 2.01 -3.75 7.86
CA PHE A 243 0.66 -3.51 8.39
C PHE A 243 0.68 -3.51 9.92
N LEU A 244 -0.10 -2.58 10.52
CA LEU A 244 -0.36 -2.52 11.96
C LEU A 244 -1.77 -2.99 12.29
#